data_5dd33a7b6c8e8bb5165ce5e61599d910
#
_entry.id   5dd33a7b6c8e8bb5165ce5e61599d910
#
_cell.length_a   1.000
_cell.length_b   1.000
_cell.length_c   1.000
_cell.angle_alpha   90.00
_cell.angle_beta   90.00
_cell.angle_gamma   90.00
#
_symmetry.space_group_name_H-M   'P 1'
#
loop_
_entity.id
_entity.type
_entity.pdbx_description
1 polymer ?
#
loop_
_entity_poly.entity_id
_entity_poly.type
_entity_poly.pdbx_seq_one_letter_code
_entity_poly.pdbx_strand_id
1 'polypeptide(L)'
;MAKEFPAGARTGAHSHPRAQLIYAIEGVMRVTTPSGFWALPPLRALWVPAGVPHGVDMVGAVSMRSLYIQADAARAYWPQCQVIEVSGLLRELILALTAEPIDYPLGGRAEQIAALILSELTAARVVPIQIPWPRDRRLQIVCEAILDRPGLQRGIEDWGSEVGASARTLIRLFQAELGLNYRQWVQQVRLADAVCRLSLGEPVARIAADLGYRSASAFSAMFHRALGAPPQRYLRAQAA
;
A
#
# COMPACT_ATOMS: atom_id res chain seq x y z
N MET A 1 -0.78 -19.27 0.42
CA MET A 1 0.62 -19.46 -0.02
C MET A 1 1.52 -18.57 0.84
N ALA A 2 2.56 -19.13 1.41
CA ALA A 2 3.59 -18.41 2.17
C ALA A 2 4.88 -18.33 1.32
N LYS A 3 5.52 -17.17 1.29
CA LYS A 3 6.80 -16.96 0.60
C LYS A 3 7.66 -15.96 1.36
N GLU A 4 8.95 -16.28 1.45
CA GLU A 4 9.97 -15.40 1.99
C GLU A 4 10.78 -14.79 0.83
N PHE A 5 10.99 -13.48 0.89
CA PHE A 5 11.71 -12.76 -0.16
C PHE A 5 12.88 -11.96 0.43
N PRO A 6 14.05 -11.98 -0.21
CA PRO A 6 15.15 -11.11 0.17
C PRO A 6 14.85 -9.64 -0.19
N ALA A 7 15.60 -8.74 0.42
CA ALA A 7 15.55 -7.31 0.11
C ALA A 7 15.74 -7.04 -1.39
N GLY A 8 14.91 -6.18 -1.96
CA GLY A 8 14.97 -5.79 -3.37
C GLY A 8 14.44 -6.83 -4.36
N ALA A 9 13.90 -7.96 -3.88
CA ALA A 9 13.23 -8.93 -4.75
C ALA A 9 12.00 -8.31 -5.42
N ARG A 10 11.69 -8.77 -6.63
CA ARG A 10 10.56 -8.28 -7.42
C ARG A 10 9.80 -9.45 -8.03
N THR A 11 8.48 -9.36 -8.05
CA THR A 11 7.67 -10.17 -8.95
C THR A 11 7.39 -9.34 -10.20
N GLY A 12 7.62 -9.89 -11.39
CA GLY A 12 7.23 -9.21 -12.62
C GLY A 12 5.72 -8.92 -12.65
N ALA A 13 5.30 -8.01 -13.53
CA ALA A 13 3.88 -7.74 -13.74
C ALA A 13 3.18 -9.01 -14.26
N HIS A 14 2.11 -9.43 -13.58
CA HIS A 14 1.30 -10.61 -13.91
C HIS A 14 -0.15 -10.41 -13.48
N SER A 15 -1.03 -11.27 -13.94
CA SER A 15 -2.43 -11.32 -13.50
C SER A 15 -2.87 -12.78 -13.37
N HIS A 16 -3.95 -13.01 -12.63
CA HIS A 16 -4.53 -14.35 -12.48
C HIS A 16 -6.07 -14.27 -12.38
N PRO A 17 -6.75 -15.41 -12.67
CA PRO A 17 -8.22 -15.44 -12.72
C PRO A 17 -8.90 -15.43 -11.37
N ARG A 18 -8.14 -15.44 -10.27
CA ARG A 18 -8.63 -15.35 -8.89
C ARG A 18 -8.35 -13.97 -8.33
N ALA A 19 -9.19 -13.49 -7.43
CA ALA A 19 -8.83 -12.35 -6.62
C ALA A 19 -7.71 -12.74 -5.64
N GLN A 20 -6.87 -11.77 -5.27
CA GLN A 20 -5.75 -12.00 -4.36
C GLN A 20 -5.81 -11.04 -3.18
N LEU A 21 -5.61 -11.57 -1.98
CA LEU A 21 -5.26 -10.78 -0.81
C LEU A 21 -3.76 -10.89 -0.58
N ILE A 22 -3.04 -9.78 -0.71
CA ILE A 22 -1.58 -9.68 -0.51
C ILE A 22 -1.33 -9.09 0.86
N TYR A 23 -0.63 -9.82 1.71
CA TYR A 23 -0.30 -9.44 3.08
C TYR A 23 1.18 -9.70 3.38
N ALA A 24 1.82 -8.82 4.14
CA ALA A 24 3.15 -9.05 4.71
C ALA A 24 3.05 -9.18 6.23
N ILE A 25 3.62 -10.26 6.78
CA ILE A 25 3.79 -10.40 8.23
C ILE A 25 4.90 -9.46 8.68
N GLU A 26 5.98 -9.42 7.91
CA GLU A 26 7.18 -8.61 8.13
C GLU A 26 7.61 -7.94 6.85
N GLY A 27 8.27 -6.79 6.96
CA GLY A 27 8.74 -5.99 5.85
C GLY A 27 7.64 -5.15 5.22
N VAL A 28 7.98 -4.46 4.13
CA VAL A 28 7.07 -3.62 3.35
C VAL A 28 7.09 -4.05 1.89
N MET A 29 5.94 -4.09 1.29
CA MET A 29 5.78 -4.32 -0.15
C MET A 29 5.30 -3.05 -0.83
N ARG A 30 5.82 -2.77 -2.02
CA ARG A 30 5.23 -1.83 -2.96
C ARG A 30 4.51 -2.63 -4.04
N VAL A 31 3.20 -2.49 -4.13
CA VAL A 31 2.41 -3.15 -5.18
C VAL A 31 2.04 -2.12 -6.24
N THR A 32 2.34 -2.41 -7.50
CA THR A 32 2.09 -1.53 -8.64
C THR A 32 1.02 -2.15 -9.54
N THR A 33 0.09 -1.31 -10.00
CA THR A 33 -0.94 -1.66 -11.00
C THR A 33 -1.07 -0.54 -12.04
N PRO A 34 -1.82 -0.70 -13.13
CA PRO A 34 -2.07 0.40 -14.07
C PRO A 34 -2.74 1.64 -13.47
N SER A 35 -3.45 1.49 -12.35
CA SER A 35 -4.15 2.61 -11.67
C SER A 35 -3.31 3.32 -10.61
N GLY A 36 -2.10 2.85 -10.31
CA GLY A 36 -1.23 3.43 -9.30
C GLY A 36 -0.47 2.39 -8.49
N PHE A 37 0.03 2.81 -7.35
CA PHE A 37 0.76 1.91 -6.45
C PHE A 37 0.38 2.12 -4.99
N TRP A 38 0.72 1.11 -4.17
CA TRP A 38 0.48 1.05 -2.73
C TRP A 38 1.75 0.65 -2.02
N ALA A 39 2.07 1.33 -0.92
CA ALA A 39 3.05 0.84 0.05
C ALA A 39 2.30 0.11 1.16
N LEU A 40 2.56 -1.17 1.31
CA LEU A 40 1.88 -2.05 2.26
C LEU A 40 2.80 -2.38 3.43
N PRO A 41 2.62 -1.72 4.59
CA PRO A 41 3.30 -2.09 5.82
C PRO A 41 2.61 -3.31 6.46
N PRO A 42 3.22 -3.93 7.48
CA PRO A 42 2.54 -4.87 8.35
C PRO A 42 1.19 -4.33 8.85
N LEU A 43 0.23 -5.21 9.11
CA LEU A 43 -1.15 -4.89 9.48
C LEU A 43 -2.00 -4.25 8.37
N ARG A 44 -1.50 -4.23 7.13
CA ARG A 44 -2.26 -3.83 5.94
C ARG A 44 -2.17 -4.91 4.88
N ALA A 45 -3.28 -5.20 4.24
CA ALA A 45 -3.33 -6.10 3.10
C ALA A 45 -3.93 -5.39 1.89
N LEU A 46 -3.49 -5.75 0.70
CA LEU A 46 -4.08 -5.29 -0.54
C LEU A 46 -4.99 -6.36 -1.10
N TRP A 47 -6.23 -6.01 -1.32
CA TRP A 47 -7.14 -6.73 -2.17
C TRP A 47 -6.88 -6.38 -3.63
N VAL A 48 -6.62 -7.38 -4.46
CA VAL A 48 -6.45 -7.24 -5.91
C VAL A 48 -7.54 -8.08 -6.57
N PRO A 49 -8.48 -7.46 -7.31
CA PRO A 49 -9.51 -8.20 -8.04
C PRO A 49 -8.93 -9.13 -9.11
N ALA A 50 -9.69 -10.16 -9.48
CA ALA A 50 -9.33 -11.07 -10.56
C ALA A 50 -9.03 -10.33 -11.87
N GLY A 51 -7.99 -10.74 -12.58
CA GLY A 51 -7.57 -10.19 -13.88
C GLY A 51 -6.82 -8.86 -13.81
N VAL A 52 -6.69 -8.22 -12.64
CA VAL A 52 -5.94 -6.95 -12.52
C VAL A 52 -4.43 -7.22 -12.60
N PRO A 53 -3.72 -6.65 -13.60
CA PRO A 53 -2.26 -6.77 -13.70
C PRO A 53 -1.60 -6.08 -12.50
N HIS A 54 -0.65 -6.76 -11.87
CA HIS A 54 0.08 -6.19 -10.74
C HIS A 54 1.48 -6.78 -10.62
N GLY A 55 2.39 -6.00 -10.04
CA GLY A 55 3.73 -6.40 -9.67
C GLY A 55 4.01 -6.03 -8.21
N VAL A 56 4.90 -6.75 -7.55
CA VAL A 56 5.26 -6.51 -6.14
C VAL A 56 6.77 -6.33 -6.03
N ASP A 57 7.19 -5.21 -5.47
CA ASP A 57 8.58 -4.90 -5.12
C ASP A 57 8.75 -5.02 -3.59
N MET A 58 9.76 -5.74 -3.14
CA MET A 58 10.05 -5.96 -1.73
C MET A 58 10.98 -4.87 -1.19
N VAL A 59 10.49 -4.08 -0.23
CA VAL A 59 11.28 -3.07 0.49
C VAL A 59 11.86 -3.72 1.75
N GLY A 60 13.15 -4.06 1.72
CA GLY A 60 13.75 -4.91 2.76
C GLY A 60 13.41 -6.39 2.56
N ALA A 61 13.73 -7.23 3.54
CA ALA A 61 13.29 -8.61 3.59
C ALA A 61 11.79 -8.65 3.89
N VAL A 62 11.04 -9.53 3.21
CA VAL A 62 9.58 -9.60 3.33
C VAL A 62 9.11 -11.03 3.54
N SER A 63 8.30 -11.24 4.58
CA SER A 63 7.55 -12.47 4.81
C SER A 63 6.12 -12.29 4.29
N MET A 64 5.87 -12.73 3.05
CA MET A 64 4.60 -12.52 2.35
C MET A 64 3.64 -13.70 2.54
N ARG A 65 2.38 -13.37 2.68
CA ARG A 65 1.25 -14.32 2.64
C ARG A 65 0.27 -13.88 1.58
N SER A 66 -0.08 -14.80 0.67
CA SER A 66 -1.07 -14.55 -0.38
C SER A 66 -2.21 -15.55 -0.28
N LEU A 67 -3.43 -15.03 -0.27
CA LEU A 67 -4.64 -15.81 -0.39
C LEU A 67 -5.25 -15.57 -1.77
N TYR A 68 -5.62 -16.65 -2.45
CA TYR A 68 -6.32 -16.61 -3.73
C TYR A 68 -7.77 -16.99 -3.52
N ILE A 69 -8.67 -16.07 -3.83
CA ILE A 69 -10.10 -16.23 -3.62
C ILE A 69 -10.78 -16.48 -4.97
N GLN A 70 -11.57 -17.53 -5.06
CA GLN A 70 -12.32 -17.87 -6.27
C GLN A 70 -13.24 -16.74 -6.68
N ALA A 71 -13.44 -16.58 -8.01
CA ALA A 71 -14.17 -15.45 -8.59
C ALA A 71 -15.59 -15.31 -8.03
N ASP A 72 -16.29 -16.40 -7.77
CA ASP A 72 -17.66 -16.36 -7.23
C ASP A 72 -17.70 -15.82 -5.81
N ALA A 73 -16.81 -16.28 -4.93
CA ALA A 73 -16.68 -15.76 -3.57
C ALA A 73 -16.18 -14.31 -3.56
N ALA A 74 -15.32 -13.95 -4.52
CA ALA A 74 -14.73 -12.62 -4.64
C ALA A 74 -15.74 -11.52 -5.03
N ARG A 75 -16.88 -11.88 -5.66
CA ARG A 75 -17.93 -10.90 -6.08
C ARG A 75 -18.58 -10.16 -4.91
N ALA A 76 -18.52 -10.70 -3.71
CA ALA A 76 -19.07 -10.07 -2.51
C ALA A 76 -18.20 -8.91 -1.99
N TYR A 77 -16.99 -8.74 -2.53
CA TYR A 77 -16.00 -7.77 -2.06
C TYR A 77 -15.81 -6.62 -3.06
N TRP A 78 -14.65 -5.96 -2.98
CA TRP A 78 -14.38 -4.73 -3.73
C TRP A 78 -14.09 -5.00 -5.22
N PRO A 79 -14.74 -4.26 -6.14
CA PRO A 79 -14.49 -4.37 -7.58
C PRO A 79 -13.15 -3.73 -8.02
N GLN A 80 -12.51 -2.97 -7.12
CA GLN A 80 -11.23 -2.29 -7.35
C GLN A 80 -10.20 -2.72 -6.29
N CYS A 81 -8.92 -2.45 -6.56
CA CYS A 81 -7.89 -2.64 -5.56
C CYS A 81 -8.16 -1.79 -4.32
N GLN A 82 -8.12 -2.40 -3.14
CA GLN A 82 -8.37 -1.74 -1.86
C GLN A 82 -7.36 -2.19 -0.81
N VAL A 83 -6.83 -1.24 -0.07
CA VAL A 83 -6.06 -1.56 1.12
C VAL A 83 -7.01 -1.69 2.31
N ILE A 84 -6.87 -2.78 3.03
CA ILE A 84 -7.66 -3.06 4.24
C ILE A 84 -6.77 -3.14 5.47
N GLU A 85 -7.35 -2.83 6.60
CA GLU A 85 -6.76 -3.08 7.91
C GLU A 85 -6.86 -4.57 8.25
N VAL A 86 -5.73 -5.16 8.68
CA VAL A 86 -5.70 -6.56 9.11
C VAL A 86 -5.84 -6.60 10.63
N SER A 87 -6.99 -7.11 11.11
CA SER A 87 -7.23 -7.34 12.53
C SER A 87 -6.30 -8.43 13.07
N GLY A 88 -6.10 -8.47 14.39
CA GLY A 88 -5.34 -9.57 15.02
C GLY A 88 -5.93 -10.96 14.67
N LEU A 89 -7.26 -11.07 14.65
CA LEU A 89 -7.92 -12.32 14.27
C LEU A 89 -7.66 -12.66 12.79
N LEU A 90 -7.85 -11.72 11.88
CA LEU A 90 -7.60 -11.94 10.45
C LEU A 90 -6.14 -12.34 10.20
N ARG A 91 -5.17 -11.71 10.90
CA ARG A 91 -3.75 -12.08 10.84
C ARG A 91 -3.54 -13.55 11.19
N GLU A 92 -4.04 -14.00 12.34
CA GLU A 92 -3.85 -15.39 12.80
C GLU A 92 -4.55 -16.39 11.87
N LEU A 93 -5.72 -16.07 11.33
CA LEU A 93 -6.42 -16.89 10.35
C LEU A 93 -5.62 -17.00 9.04
N ILE A 94 -5.04 -15.90 8.54
CA ILE A 94 -4.16 -15.92 7.36
C ILE A 94 -2.95 -16.81 7.59
N LEU A 95 -2.30 -16.71 8.75
CA LEU A 95 -1.16 -17.55 9.11
C LEU A 95 -1.56 -19.02 9.17
N ALA A 96 -2.64 -19.32 9.84
CA ALA A 96 -3.14 -20.69 9.98
C ALA A 96 -3.49 -21.30 8.60
N LEU A 97 -4.20 -20.57 7.74
CA LEU A 97 -4.59 -21.07 6.41
C LEU A 97 -3.38 -21.25 5.48
N THR A 98 -2.38 -20.35 5.56
CA THR A 98 -1.19 -20.47 4.71
C THR A 98 -0.20 -21.55 5.15
N ALA A 99 -0.38 -22.12 6.33
CA ALA A 99 0.32 -23.32 6.83
C ALA A 99 -0.33 -24.63 6.38
N GLU A 100 -1.60 -24.60 5.96
CA GLU A 100 -2.30 -25.77 5.44
C GLU A 100 -1.86 -26.08 3.99
N PRO A 101 -1.99 -27.35 3.52
CA PRO A 101 -1.80 -27.70 2.13
C PRO A 101 -2.69 -26.86 1.21
N ILE A 102 -2.25 -26.60 -0.03
CA ILE A 102 -3.04 -25.84 -1.01
C ILE A 102 -4.34 -26.56 -1.35
N ASP A 103 -4.26 -27.88 -1.50
CA ASP A 103 -5.38 -28.77 -1.81
C ASP A 103 -5.92 -29.41 -0.53
N TYR A 104 -6.45 -28.59 0.38
CA TYR A 104 -7.05 -29.07 1.62
C TYR A 104 -8.42 -29.75 1.38
N PRO A 105 -8.79 -30.78 2.14
CA PRO A 105 -10.07 -31.46 2.01
C PRO A 105 -11.22 -30.56 2.45
N LEU A 106 -12.34 -30.66 1.70
CA LEU A 106 -13.60 -29.99 2.09
C LEU A 106 -14.14 -30.56 3.39
N GLY A 107 -14.87 -29.76 4.18
CA GLY A 107 -15.41 -30.11 5.49
C GLY A 107 -14.39 -30.07 6.64
N GLY A 108 -13.10 -29.79 6.31
CA GLY A 108 -12.02 -29.79 7.29
C GLY A 108 -11.76 -28.43 7.93
N ARG A 109 -10.74 -28.38 8.80
CA ARG A 109 -10.29 -27.19 9.53
C ARG A 109 -9.94 -26.03 8.60
N ALA A 110 -9.24 -26.30 7.48
CA ALA A 110 -8.82 -25.27 6.55
C ALA A 110 -10.01 -24.55 5.89
N GLU A 111 -11.08 -25.26 5.54
CA GLU A 111 -12.29 -24.66 5.00
C GLU A 111 -13.00 -23.76 6.03
N GLN A 112 -13.05 -24.17 7.30
CA GLN A 112 -13.60 -23.35 8.38
C GLN A 112 -12.78 -22.06 8.59
N ILE A 113 -11.44 -22.14 8.54
CA ILE A 113 -10.57 -20.98 8.58
C ILE A 113 -10.82 -20.08 7.37
N ALA A 114 -10.95 -20.63 6.17
CA ALA A 114 -11.25 -19.86 4.96
C ALA A 114 -12.59 -19.13 5.07
N ALA A 115 -13.62 -19.76 5.59
CA ALA A 115 -14.93 -19.14 5.82
C ALA A 115 -14.85 -17.98 6.84
N LEU A 116 -14.08 -18.12 7.91
CA LEU A 116 -13.84 -17.05 8.88
C LEU A 116 -13.05 -15.88 8.24
N ILE A 117 -12.05 -16.16 7.40
CA ILE A 117 -11.33 -15.11 6.65
C ILE A 117 -12.31 -14.33 5.78
N LEU A 118 -13.18 -14.98 5.04
CA LEU A 118 -14.18 -14.32 4.20
C LEU A 118 -15.14 -13.45 5.04
N SER A 119 -15.52 -13.90 6.22
CA SER A 119 -16.32 -13.10 7.16
C SER A 119 -15.55 -11.86 7.66
N GLU A 120 -14.28 -12.02 8.05
CA GLU A 120 -13.41 -10.90 8.48
C GLU A 120 -13.20 -9.87 7.36
N LEU A 121 -13.07 -10.31 6.10
CA LEU A 121 -12.95 -9.40 4.95
C LEU A 121 -14.21 -8.54 4.78
N THR A 122 -15.41 -9.07 5.07
CA THR A 122 -16.65 -8.30 5.00
C THR A 122 -16.70 -7.18 6.05
N ALA A 123 -16.10 -7.40 7.22
CA ALA A 123 -16.03 -6.44 8.31
C ALA A 123 -14.78 -5.52 8.22
N ALA A 124 -13.87 -5.78 7.27
CA ALA A 124 -12.59 -5.12 7.21
C ALA A 124 -12.72 -3.62 6.87
N ARG A 125 -11.97 -2.80 7.60
CA ARG A 125 -11.89 -1.35 7.34
C ARG A 125 -11.00 -1.06 6.14
N VAL A 126 -11.55 -0.37 5.15
CA VAL A 126 -10.77 0.14 4.01
C VAL A 126 -9.93 1.35 4.45
N VAL A 127 -8.66 1.37 4.02
CA VAL A 127 -7.70 2.45 4.32
C VAL A 127 -7.31 3.13 3.01
N PRO A 128 -7.57 4.44 2.84
CA PRO A 128 -7.28 5.14 1.59
C PRO A 128 -5.79 5.54 1.49
N ILE A 129 -4.93 4.59 1.16
CA ILE A 129 -3.47 4.81 0.98
C ILE A 129 -2.98 4.49 -0.43
N GLN A 130 -3.86 4.59 -1.41
CA GLN A 130 -3.48 4.48 -2.82
C GLN A 130 -2.76 5.77 -3.26
N ILE A 131 -1.68 5.62 -4.02
CA ILE A 131 -1.04 6.72 -4.74
C ILE A 131 -1.42 6.57 -6.21
N PRO A 132 -2.45 7.30 -6.68
CA PRO A 132 -2.91 7.20 -8.06
C PRO A 132 -1.85 7.72 -9.01
N TRP A 133 -1.75 7.08 -10.20
CA TRP A 133 -0.77 7.42 -11.22
C TRP A 133 -1.44 8.15 -12.40
N PRO A 134 -0.91 9.30 -12.85
CA PRO A 134 -1.52 10.06 -13.93
C PRO A 134 -1.22 9.46 -15.31
N ARG A 135 -2.09 9.80 -16.28
CA ARG A 135 -1.89 9.48 -17.70
C ARG A 135 -1.23 10.62 -18.47
N ASP A 136 -1.53 11.85 -18.07
CA ASP A 136 -0.93 13.07 -18.69
C ASP A 136 0.58 13.11 -18.42
N ARG A 137 1.39 13.20 -19.49
CA ARG A 137 2.84 13.14 -19.40
C ARG A 137 3.44 14.27 -18.54
N ARG A 138 2.81 15.44 -18.52
CA ARG A 138 3.27 16.56 -17.68
C ARG A 138 3.13 16.24 -16.20
N LEU A 139 2.01 15.63 -15.82
CA LEU A 139 1.83 15.14 -14.45
C LEU A 139 2.78 14.01 -14.13
N GLN A 140 3.06 13.09 -15.07
CA GLN A 140 4.03 12.03 -14.86
C GLN A 140 5.39 12.56 -14.45
N ILE A 141 5.90 13.58 -15.17
CA ILE A 141 7.18 14.24 -14.86
C ILE A 141 7.18 14.81 -13.43
N VAL A 142 6.10 15.51 -13.05
CA VAL A 142 5.95 16.05 -11.69
C VAL A 142 5.92 14.95 -10.65
N CYS A 143 5.13 13.91 -10.90
CA CYS A 143 4.96 12.78 -9.97
C CYS A 143 6.25 11.97 -9.83
N GLU A 144 6.96 11.69 -10.91
CA GLU A 144 8.26 11.00 -10.91
C GLU A 144 9.28 11.75 -10.05
N ALA A 145 9.44 13.07 -10.27
CA ALA A 145 10.38 13.88 -9.51
C ALA A 145 10.08 13.92 -8.00
N ILE A 146 8.80 13.88 -7.63
CA ILE A 146 8.38 13.84 -6.22
C ILE A 146 8.59 12.43 -5.63
N LEU A 147 8.38 11.38 -6.40
CA LEU A 147 8.65 10.00 -5.96
C LEU A 147 10.13 9.77 -5.71
N ASP A 148 10.98 10.30 -6.58
CA ASP A 148 12.44 10.21 -6.43
C ASP A 148 12.93 10.97 -5.20
N ARG A 149 12.29 12.08 -4.86
CA ARG A 149 12.63 12.94 -3.72
C ARG A 149 11.38 13.42 -2.96
N PRO A 150 10.79 12.58 -2.11
CA PRO A 150 9.54 12.90 -1.39
C PRO A 150 9.62 14.13 -0.48
N GLY A 151 10.83 14.46 -0.01
CA GLY A 151 11.09 15.64 0.80
C GLY A 151 11.15 16.98 0.03
N LEU A 152 11.06 16.95 -1.28
CA LEU A 152 11.16 18.14 -2.12
C LEU A 152 10.12 19.20 -1.74
N GLN A 153 10.59 20.39 -1.34
CA GLN A 153 9.74 21.53 -0.97
C GLN A 153 9.53 22.42 -2.19
N ARG A 154 8.62 22.01 -3.07
CA ARG A 154 8.32 22.71 -4.30
C ARG A 154 6.81 22.90 -4.45
N GLY A 155 6.40 24.13 -4.79
CA GLY A 155 4.99 24.44 -5.07
C GLY A 155 4.55 23.98 -6.46
N ILE A 156 3.25 23.94 -6.71
CA ILE A 156 2.72 23.57 -8.03
C ILE A 156 3.06 24.64 -9.07
N GLU A 157 3.23 25.88 -8.64
CA GLU A 157 3.62 27.03 -9.46
C GLU A 157 5.02 26.84 -10.07
N ASP A 158 5.93 26.26 -9.30
CA ASP A 158 7.33 26.05 -9.70
C ASP A 158 7.49 24.99 -10.79
N TRP A 159 6.50 24.13 -10.98
CA TRP A 159 6.53 23.08 -11.99
C TRP A 159 6.14 23.56 -13.38
N GLY A 160 5.42 24.68 -13.45
CA GLY A 160 4.81 25.15 -14.70
C GLY A 160 5.81 25.36 -15.84
N SER A 161 6.95 25.98 -15.57
CA SER A 161 8.01 26.23 -16.56
C SER A 161 8.69 24.94 -17.03
N GLU A 162 8.84 23.95 -16.14
CA GLU A 162 9.52 22.68 -16.44
C GLU A 162 8.67 21.75 -17.32
N VAL A 163 7.34 21.73 -17.08
CA VAL A 163 6.43 20.84 -17.80
C VAL A 163 5.62 21.54 -18.90
N GLY A 164 5.86 22.82 -19.17
CA GLY A 164 5.17 23.58 -20.21
C GLY A 164 3.66 23.75 -19.95
N ALA A 165 3.26 23.94 -18.68
CA ALA A 165 1.86 24.09 -18.29
C ALA A 165 1.69 25.14 -17.19
N SER A 166 0.59 25.91 -17.22
CA SER A 166 0.28 26.81 -16.12
C SER A 166 -0.07 26.05 -14.83
N ALA A 167 0.15 26.65 -13.65
CA ALA A 167 -0.28 26.11 -12.37
C ALA A 167 -1.78 25.73 -12.37
N ARG A 168 -2.62 26.59 -12.98
CA ARG A 168 -4.06 26.32 -13.14
C ARG A 168 -4.32 25.04 -13.93
N THR A 169 -3.56 24.80 -14.99
CA THR A 169 -3.66 23.57 -15.79
C THR A 169 -3.27 22.35 -14.96
N LEU A 170 -2.17 22.41 -14.22
CA LEU A 170 -1.71 21.34 -13.37
C LEU A 170 -2.72 21.03 -12.26
N ILE A 171 -3.26 22.05 -11.58
CA ILE A 171 -4.30 21.88 -10.54
C ILE A 171 -5.51 21.12 -11.11
N ARG A 172 -5.99 21.53 -12.29
CA ARG A 172 -7.13 20.88 -12.95
C ARG A 172 -6.82 19.43 -13.32
N LEU A 173 -5.62 19.15 -13.81
CA LEU A 173 -5.19 17.79 -14.16
C LEU A 173 -5.06 16.89 -12.94
N PHE A 174 -4.45 17.37 -11.85
CA PHE A 174 -4.40 16.64 -10.58
C PHE A 174 -5.80 16.22 -10.12
N GLN A 175 -6.74 17.14 -10.12
CA GLN A 175 -8.11 16.84 -9.70
C GLN A 175 -8.83 15.89 -10.67
N ALA A 176 -8.68 16.11 -11.98
CA ALA A 176 -9.39 15.33 -13.00
C ALA A 176 -8.87 13.88 -13.13
N GLU A 177 -7.56 13.67 -13.04
CA GLU A 177 -6.97 12.34 -13.26
C GLU A 177 -6.73 11.57 -11.96
N LEU A 178 -6.39 12.26 -10.86
CA LEU A 178 -5.98 11.61 -9.62
C LEU A 178 -7.03 11.74 -8.50
N GLY A 179 -8.07 12.58 -8.69
CA GLY A 179 -9.08 12.85 -7.68
C GLY A 179 -8.54 13.59 -6.44
N LEU A 180 -7.30 14.07 -6.51
CA LEU A 180 -6.57 14.70 -5.40
C LEU A 180 -6.04 16.06 -5.83
N ASN A 181 -5.86 16.97 -4.87
CA ASN A 181 -5.03 18.13 -5.15
C ASN A 181 -3.54 17.79 -4.98
N TYR A 182 -2.66 18.67 -5.50
CA TYR A 182 -1.21 18.49 -5.46
C TYR A 182 -0.67 18.19 -4.06
N ARG A 183 -1.11 18.95 -3.04
CA ARG A 183 -0.64 18.78 -1.65
C ARG A 183 -1.08 17.45 -1.05
N GLN A 184 -2.30 17.01 -1.35
CA GLN A 184 -2.81 15.71 -0.90
C GLN A 184 -2.00 14.58 -1.54
N TRP A 185 -1.71 14.66 -2.83
CA TRP A 185 -0.91 13.65 -3.53
C TRP A 185 0.52 13.57 -2.97
N VAL A 186 1.20 14.72 -2.81
CA VAL A 186 2.54 14.79 -2.17
C VAL A 186 2.51 14.21 -0.76
N GLN A 187 1.47 14.49 0.03
CA GLN A 187 1.32 13.93 1.36
C GLN A 187 1.19 12.40 1.35
N GLN A 188 0.48 11.84 0.38
CA GLN A 188 0.39 10.38 0.24
C GLN A 188 1.73 9.74 -0.11
N VAL A 189 2.52 10.37 -1.01
CA VAL A 189 3.88 9.92 -1.33
C VAL A 189 4.77 9.94 -0.09
N ARG A 190 4.76 11.05 0.66
CA ARG A 190 5.54 11.17 1.91
C ARG A 190 5.13 10.15 2.95
N LEU A 191 3.83 9.86 3.04
CA LEU A 191 3.32 8.84 3.96
C LEU A 191 3.81 7.44 3.57
N ALA A 192 3.77 7.10 2.28
CA ALA A 192 4.26 5.82 1.78
C ALA A 192 5.77 5.65 2.00
N ASP A 193 6.57 6.68 1.72
CA ASP A 193 8.01 6.68 2.00
C ASP A 193 8.28 6.52 3.50
N ALA A 194 7.57 7.28 4.34
CA ALA A 194 7.71 7.18 5.79
C ALA A 194 7.40 5.78 6.32
N VAL A 195 6.35 5.14 5.82
CA VAL A 195 5.98 3.77 6.19
C VAL A 195 7.10 2.79 5.83
N CYS A 196 7.68 2.91 4.63
CA CYS A 196 8.81 2.08 4.20
C CYS A 196 10.04 2.27 5.11
N ARG A 197 10.40 3.51 5.41
CA ARG A 197 11.58 3.84 6.23
C ARG A 197 11.41 3.47 7.70
N LEU A 198 10.19 3.63 8.25
CA LEU A 198 9.87 3.15 9.60
C LEU A 198 10.01 1.63 9.70
N SER A 199 9.61 0.89 8.67
CA SER A 199 9.75 -0.57 8.62
C SER A 199 11.21 -1.03 8.57
N LEU A 200 12.10 -0.19 8.07
CA LEU A 200 13.55 -0.41 8.09
C LEU A 200 14.23 0.05 9.39
N GLY A 201 13.44 0.51 10.37
CA GLY A 201 13.95 0.94 11.68
C GLY A 201 14.52 2.35 11.70
N GLU A 202 14.32 3.17 10.66
CA GLU A 202 14.84 4.53 10.65
C GLU A 202 14.19 5.40 11.73
N PRO A 203 14.97 6.28 12.40
CA PRO A 203 14.46 7.16 13.44
C PRO A 203 13.39 8.14 12.91
N VAL A 204 12.28 8.28 13.64
CA VAL A 204 11.17 9.19 13.27
C VAL A 204 11.66 10.63 13.03
N ALA A 205 12.61 11.12 13.83
CA ALA A 205 13.13 12.47 13.69
C ALA A 205 13.87 12.67 12.35
N ARG A 206 14.64 11.68 11.91
CA ARG A 206 15.33 11.69 10.62
C ARG A 206 14.35 11.67 9.46
N ILE A 207 13.38 10.76 9.49
CA ILE A 207 12.32 10.68 8.47
C ILE A 207 11.58 12.01 8.36
N ALA A 208 11.19 12.61 9.48
CA ALA A 208 10.50 13.89 9.51
C ALA A 208 11.33 15.02 8.85
N ALA A 209 12.63 15.09 9.18
CA ALA A 209 13.53 16.09 8.61
C ALA A 209 13.71 15.90 7.08
N ASP A 210 13.99 14.67 6.64
CA ASP A 210 14.22 14.34 5.23
C ASP A 210 12.95 14.56 4.37
N LEU A 211 11.76 14.33 4.94
CA LEU A 211 10.48 14.61 4.29
C LEU A 211 10.05 16.09 4.34
N GLY A 212 10.89 16.95 4.93
CA GLY A 212 10.68 18.39 4.97
C GLY A 212 9.63 18.85 5.98
N TYR A 213 9.40 18.10 7.07
CA TYR A 213 8.56 18.53 8.18
C TYR A 213 9.35 19.41 9.14
N ARG A 214 8.70 20.45 9.67
CA ARG A 214 9.31 21.39 10.60
C ARG A 214 9.72 20.74 11.93
N SER A 215 9.11 19.64 12.31
CA SER A 215 9.41 18.89 13.52
C SER A 215 8.91 17.45 13.44
N ALA A 216 9.48 16.56 14.25
CA ALA A 216 9.00 15.19 14.42
C ALA A 216 7.57 15.13 14.94
N SER A 217 7.15 16.13 15.76
CA SER A 217 5.78 16.23 16.26
C SER A 217 4.78 16.55 15.16
N ALA A 218 5.10 17.48 14.24
CA ALA A 218 4.25 17.82 13.10
C ALA A 218 4.09 16.61 12.16
N PHE A 219 5.18 15.89 11.90
CA PHE A 219 5.15 14.65 11.17
C PHE A 219 4.28 13.58 11.83
N SER A 220 4.48 13.34 13.15
CA SER A 220 3.72 12.34 13.90
C SER A 220 2.22 12.63 13.93
N ALA A 221 1.84 13.90 14.04
CA ALA A 221 0.44 14.32 13.99
C ALA A 221 -0.19 14.06 12.58
N MET A 222 0.54 14.33 11.49
CA MET A 222 0.10 14.03 10.14
C MET A 222 -0.05 12.52 9.96
N PHE A 223 0.97 11.77 10.34
CA PHE A 223 1.00 10.30 10.22
C PHE A 223 -0.15 9.63 10.98
N HIS A 224 -0.39 10.07 12.23
CA HIS A 224 -1.50 9.56 13.05
C HIS A 224 -2.88 9.85 12.42
N ARG A 225 -3.08 11.05 11.88
CA ARG A 225 -4.34 11.37 11.17
C ARG A 225 -4.58 10.51 9.94
N ALA A 226 -3.52 10.17 9.22
CA ALA A 226 -3.61 9.40 7.98
C ALA A 226 -3.80 7.89 8.23
N LEU A 227 -3.11 7.34 9.23
CA LEU A 227 -3.05 5.88 9.44
C LEU A 227 -3.70 5.41 10.76
N GLY A 228 -4.22 6.33 11.58
CA GLY A 228 -4.92 6.01 12.81
C GLY A 228 -4.01 5.60 13.98
N ALA A 229 -2.68 5.61 13.79
CA ALA A 229 -1.72 5.26 14.83
C ALA A 229 -0.43 6.08 14.69
N PRO A 230 0.28 6.38 15.79
CA PRO A 230 1.54 7.11 15.74
C PRO A 230 2.65 6.29 15.09
N PRO A 231 3.69 6.94 14.50
CA PRO A 231 4.80 6.25 13.81
C PRO A 231 5.47 5.16 14.66
N GLN A 232 5.66 5.39 15.96
CA GLN A 232 6.30 4.44 16.88
C GLN A 232 5.56 3.09 16.96
N ARG A 233 4.24 3.07 16.75
CA ARG A 233 3.46 1.84 16.77
C ARG A 233 3.78 0.96 15.56
N TYR A 234 4.17 1.56 14.45
CA TYR A 234 4.61 0.83 13.24
C TYR A 234 5.98 0.21 13.42
N LEU A 235 6.87 0.82 14.22
CA LEU A 235 8.16 0.24 14.59
C LEU A 235 8.00 -0.97 15.53
N ARG A 236 7.06 -0.92 16.48
CA ARG A 236 6.84 -1.99 17.47
C ARG A 236 6.10 -3.20 16.92
N ALA A 237 5.30 -3.06 15.88
CA ALA A 237 4.59 -4.16 15.24
C ALA A 237 5.52 -5.15 14.51
N GLN A 238 6.82 -4.80 14.37
CA GLN A 238 7.85 -5.67 13.79
C GLN A 238 8.63 -6.48 14.86
N ALA A 239 8.49 -6.13 16.14
CA ALA A 239 9.26 -6.74 17.24
C ALA A 239 8.42 -7.73 18.09
N ALA A 240 7.21 -8.02 17.69
CA ALA A 240 6.28 -8.97 18.31
C ALA A 240 5.86 -10.06 17.32
#